data_2564fa944b6df8edb33f1502380618bb
#
_entry.id   2564fa944b6df8edb33f1502380618bb
#
_cell.length_a   1.000
_cell.length_b   1.000
_cell.length_c   1.000
_cell.angle_alpha   90.00
_cell.angle_beta   90.00
_cell.angle_gamma   90.00
#
_symmetry.space_group_name_H-M   'P 1'
#
loop_
_entity.id
_entity.type
_entity.pdbx_description
1 polymer ?
#
loop_
_entity_poly.entity_id
_entity_poly.type
_entity_poly.pdbx_seq_one_letter_code
_entity_poly.pdbx_strand_id
1 'polypeptide(L)'
;MSFELVKLNYAYDALEPVIDKETMEIHHSKHHQAYVNNLNNLIKDTVFEEASLEEILTHLEHAPEEKKNGIRNNVGGVFNHNLFWESMTPGGSKEPVGEVAKKINEKFGNFENFKEEFNKKGAGQFGSG
;
A
#
# COMPACT_ATOMS: atom_id res chain seq x y z
N MET A 1 12.26 -8.71 15.77
CA MET A 1 11.00 -7.96 16.02
C MET A 1 9.95 -8.41 15.02
N SER A 2 8.67 -8.47 15.36
CA SER A 2 7.61 -8.82 14.41
C SER A 2 6.83 -7.58 14.00
N PHE A 3 6.43 -7.49 12.74
CA PHE A 3 5.52 -6.45 12.27
C PHE A 3 4.11 -6.69 12.81
N GLU A 4 3.41 -5.62 13.06
CA GLU A 4 2.00 -5.63 13.45
C GLU A 4 1.15 -4.94 12.39
N LEU A 5 -0.12 -5.34 12.31
CA LEU A 5 -1.08 -4.64 11.46
C LEU A 5 -1.27 -3.21 11.96
N VAL A 6 -1.04 -2.21 11.11
CA VAL A 6 -1.26 -0.81 11.48
C VAL A 6 -2.73 -0.56 11.83
N LYS A 7 -2.98 0.30 12.78
CA LYS A 7 -4.34 0.78 13.07
C LYS A 7 -4.74 1.84 12.07
N LEU A 8 -5.99 1.79 11.62
CA LEU A 8 -6.55 2.88 10.80
C LEU A 8 -6.77 4.13 11.66
N ASN A 9 -6.57 5.30 11.07
CA ASN A 9 -6.82 6.60 11.72
C ASN A 9 -8.30 7.02 11.66
N TYR A 10 -9.19 6.17 11.13
CA TYR A 10 -10.62 6.39 10.95
C TYR A 10 -11.38 5.07 11.08
N ALA A 11 -12.68 5.15 11.35
CA ALA A 11 -13.54 3.98 11.45
C ALA A 11 -13.73 3.28 10.09
N TYR A 12 -14.07 2.01 10.10
CA TYR A 12 -14.27 1.24 8.85
C TYR A 12 -15.37 1.80 7.95
N ASP A 13 -16.39 2.47 8.51
CA ASP A 13 -17.48 3.10 7.77
C ASP A 13 -17.22 4.56 7.37
N ALA A 14 -16.08 5.12 7.76
CA ALA A 14 -15.79 6.54 7.60
C ALA A 14 -15.60 6.98 6.13
N LEU A 15 -15.30 6.06 5.22
CA LEU A 15 -15.13 6.33 3.79
C LEU A 15 -16.41 6.10 2.97
N GLU A 16 -17.51 5.71 3.62
CA GLU A 16 -18.78 5.58 2.92
C GLU A 16 -19.27 6.94 2.40
N PRO A 17 -20.01 6.97 1.29
CA PRO A 17 -20.45 5.84 0.45
C PRO A 17 -19.45 5.38 -0.61
N VAL A 18 -18.21 5.88 -0.61
CA VAL A 18 -17.22 5.58 -1.65
C VAL A 18 -16.65 4.17 -1.49
N ILE A 19 -16.27 3.80 -0.27
CA ILE A 19 -15.84 2.46 0.09
C ILE A 19 -16.67 2.03 1.29
N ASP A 20 -17.37 0.90 1.16
CA ASP A 20 -18.25 0.42 2.23
C ASP A 20 -17.47 -0.20 3.40
N LYS A 21 -18.15 -0.27 4.55
CA LYS A 21 -17.60 -0.82 5.79
C LYS A 21 -17.06 -2.24 5.63
N GLU A 22 -17.85 -3.12 5.01
CA GLU A 22 -17.48 -4.53 4.84
C GLU A 22 -16.20 -4.68 4.02
N THR A 23 -16.07 -3.93 2.92
CA THR A 23 -14.85 -3.90 2.10
C THR A 23 -13.66 -3.45 2.92
N MET A 24 -13.78 -2.39 3.71
CA MET A 24 -12.71 -1.89 4.58
C MET A 24 -12.30 -2.92 5.64
N GLU A 25 -13.27 -3.56 6.30
CA GLU A 25 -12.99 -4.59 7.30
C GLU A 25 -12.22 -5.77 6.70
N ILE A 26 -12.66 -6.29 5.56
CA ILE A 26 -12.01 -7.42 4.88
C ILE A 26 -10.63 -7.03 4.37
N HIS A 27 -10.51 -5.89 3.71
CA HIS A 27 -9.26 -5.44 3.10
C HIS A 27 -8.18 -5.16 4.16
N HIS A 28 -8.55 -4.59 5.30
CA HIS A 28 -7.63 -4.32 6.41
C HIS A 28 -7.38 -5.55 7.28
N SER A 29 -8.45 -6.11 7.90
CA SER A 29 -8.30 -7.14 8.94
C SER A 29 -7.94 -8.54 8.42
N LYS A 30 -8.20 -8.82 7.14
CA LYS A 30 -7.89 -10.12 6.51
C LYS A 30 -6.79 -10.00 5.47
N HIS A 31 -6.98 -9.19 4.43
CA HIS A 31 -6.04 -9.12 3.31
C HIS A 31 -4.70 -8.50 3.72
N HIS A 32 -4.71 -7.32 4.32
CA HIS A 32 -3.48 -6.69 4.82
C HIS A 32 -2.84 -7.51 5.95
N GLN A 33 -3.64 -8.04 6.88
CA GLN A 33 -3.14 -8.91 7.96
C GLN A 33 -2.43 -10.16 7.41
N ALA A 34 -2.90 -10.72 6.30
CA ALA A 34 -2.23 -11.87 5.68
C ALA A 34 -0.82 -11.53 5.19
N TYR A 35 -0.61 -10.34 4.59
CA TYR A 35 0.73 -9.88 4.23
C TYR A 35 1.64 -9.74 5.45
N VAL A 36 1.14 -9.18 6.54
CA VAL A 36 1.88 -9.03 7.80
C VAL A 36 2.31 -10.41 8.34
N ASN A 37 1.37 -11.34 8.44
CA ASN A 37 1.64 -12.68 8.96
C ASN A 37 2.65 -13.43 8.08
N ASN A 38 2.47 -13.38 6.76
CA ASN A 38 3.37 -14.03 5.81
C ASN A 38 4.77 -13.44 5.86
N LEU A 39 4.88 -12.10 5.91
CA LEU A 39 6.18 -11.44 6.03
C LEU A 39 6.92 -11.87 7.29
N ASN A 40 6.26 -11.83 8.45
CA ASN A 40 6.84 -12.26 9.72
C ASN A 40 7.36 -13.71 9.67
N ASN A 41 6.61 -14.62 9.05
CA ASN A 41 7.03 -16.00 8.89
C ASN A 41 8.25 -16.15 7.96
N LEU A 42 8.28 -15.36 6.87
CA LEU A 42 9.35 -15.46 5.88
C LEU A 42 10.68 -14.89 6.37
N ILE A 43 10.65 -13.76 7.13
CA ILE A 43 11.88 -13.09 7.61
C ILE A 43 12.47 -13.74 8.86
N LYS A 44 11.70 -14.60 9.53
CA LYS A 44 12.20 -15.33 10.70
C LYS A 44 13.46 -16.13 10.35
N ASP A 45 14.44 -16.09 11.24
CA ASP A 45 15.75 -16.73 11.09
C ASP A 45 16.52 -16.24 9.83
N THR A 46 16.27 -14.99 9.39
CA THR A 46 17.01 -14.35 8.30
C THR A 46 17.65 -13.05 8.78
N VAL A 47 18.46 -12.44 7.93
CA VAL A 47 19.08 -11.12 8.20
C VAL A 47 18.05 -10.00 8.39
N PHE A 48 16.80 -10.25 8.03
CA PHE A 48 15.71 -9.26 8.10
C PHE A 48 14.84 -9.37 9.36
N GLU A 49 15.12 -10.30 10.26
CA GLU A 49 14.25 -10.54 11.42
C GLU A 49 14.05 -9.31 12.31
N GLU A 50 15.08 -8.46 12.40
CA GLU A 50 15.04 -7.20 13.17
C GLU A 50 15.06 -5.94 12.28
N ALA A 51 14.91 -6.09 10.98
CA ALA A 51 14.96 -4.99 10.02
C ALA A 51 13.61 -4.27 9.90
N SER A 52 13.65 -2.98 9.56
CA SER A 52 12.46 -2.20 9.17
C SER A 52 11.94 -2.60 7.77
N LEU A 53 10.72 -2.18 7.43
CA LEU A 53 10.16 -2.41 6.08
C LEU A 53 11.05 -1.79 5.00
N GLU A 54 11.52 -0.57 5.23
CA GLU A 54 12.39 0.16 4.31
C GLU A 54 13.74 -0.52 4.12
N GLU A 55 14.32 -1.03 5.19
CA GLU A 55 15.58 -1.80 5.11
C GLU A 55 15.39 -3.08 4.29
N ILE A 56 14.31 -3.82 4.50
CA ILE A 56 14.00 -5.01 3.70
C ILE A 56 13.82 -4.64 2.22
N LEU A 57 13.05 -3.59 1.94
CA LEU A 57 12.76 -3.15 0.57
C LEU A 57 14.01 -2.70 -0.19
N THR A 58 14.95 -2.04 0.51
CA THR A 58 16.17 -1.51 -0.11
C THR A 58 17.33 -2.49 -0.18
N HIS A 59 17.23 -3.65 0.49
CA HIS A 59 18.30 -4.65 0.56
C HIS A 59 17.82 -6.07 0.21
N LEU A 60 16.85 -6.18 -0.70
CA LEU A 60 16.29 -7.48 -1.12
C LEU A 60 17.34 -8.45 -1.70
N GLU A 61 18.47 -7.94 -2.14
CA GLU A 61 19.61 -8.76 -2.59
C GLU A 61 20.18 -9.65 -1.49
N HIS A 62 19.99 -9.28 -0.21
CA HIS A 62 20.45 -10.08 0.94
C HIS A 62 19.45 -11.16 1.38
N ALA A 63 18.28 -11.21 0.75
CA ALA A 63 17.30 -12.26 1.04
C ALA A 63 17.81 -13.63 0.61
N PRO A 64 17.56 -14.70 1.41
CA PRO A 64 17.78 -16.06 0.94
C PRO A 64 17.07 -16.30 -0.38
N GLU A 65 17.76 -16.87 -1.36
CA GLU A 65 17.25 -16.97 -2.74
C GLU A 65 15.89 -17.66 -2.83
N GLU A 66 15.70 -18.72 -2.05
CA GLU A 66 14.45 -19.47 -1.97
C GLU A 66 13.29 -18.68 -1.33
N LYS A 67 13.58 -17.65 -0.52
CA LYS A 67 12.58 -16.80 0.15
C LYS A 67 12.41 -15.44 -0.52
N LYS A 68 13.30 -15.05 -1.41
CA LYS A 68 13.41 -13.68 -1.98
C LYS A 68 12.11 -13.17 -2.59
N ASN A 69 11.48 -13.94 -3.45
CA ASN A 69 10.21 -13.55 -4.08
C ASN A 69 9.08 -13.43 -3.06
N GLY A 70 9.02 -14.35 -2.09
CA GLY A 70 8.06 -14.30 -1.00
C GLY A 70 8.24 -13.05 -0.14
N ILE A 71 9.47 -12.75 0.27
CA ILE A 71 9.80 -11.55 1.06
C ILE A 71 9.44 -10.29 0.25
N ARG A 72 9.89 -10.18 -0.99
CA ARG A 72 9.58 -9.05 -1.87
C ARG A 72 8.07 -8.80 -1.99
N ASN A 73 7.30 -9.84 -2.24
CA ASN A 73 5.85 -9.71 -2.43
C ASN A 73 5.14 -9.31 -1.13
N ASN A 74 5.52 -9.88 -0.01
CA ASN A 74 4.84 -9.61 1.27
C ASN A 74 5.32 -8.32 1.93
N VAL A 75 6.60 -7.94 1.86
CA VAL A 75 7.04 -6.62 2.34
C VAL A 75 6.43 -5.50 1.50
N GLY A 76 6.35 -5.68 0.18
CA GLY A 76 5.65 -4.76 -0.72
C GLY A 76 4.16 -4.67 -0.38
N GLY A 77 3.52 -5.80 -0.09
CA GLY A 77 2.12 -5.84 0.35
C GLY A 77 1.90 -5.05 1.64
N VAL A 78 2.73 -5.24 2.66
CA VAL A 78 2.62 -4.49 3.93
C VAL A 78 2.86 -3.00 3.69
N PHE A 79 3.95 -2.63 3.02
CA PHE A 79 4.30 -1.23 2.77
C PHE A 79 3.23 -0.50 1.96
N ASN A 80 2.76 -1.09 0.87
CA ASN A 80 1.77 -0.47 0.00
C ASN A 80 0.41 -0.30 0.69
N HIS A 81 -0.01 -1.25 1.52
CA HIS A 81 -1.26 -1.12 2.27
C HIS A 81 -1.15 -0.07 3.37
N ASN A 82 0.00 0.04 4.07
CA ASN A 82 0.24 1.13 5.01
C ASN A 82 0.05 2.49 4.32
N LEU A 83 0.70 2.70 3.18
CA LEU A 83 0.59 3.93 2.39
C LEU A 83 -0.84 4.17 1.88
N PHE A 84 -1.53 3.12 1.45
CA PHE A 84 -2.90 3.20 0.95
C PHE A 84 -3.87 3.72 2.01
N TRP A 85 -3.82 3.20 3.23
CA TRP A 85 -4.66 3.68 4.33
C TRP A 85 -4.41 5.15 4.66
N GLU A 86 -3.16 5.57 4.70
CA GLU A 86 -2.76 6.95 4.98
C GLU A 86 -3.13 7.92 3.86
N SER A 87 -3.23 7.44 2.62
CA SER A 87 -3.57 8.27 1.45
C SER A 87 -5.04 8.65 1.36
N MET A 88 -5.91 8.03 2.16
CA MET A 88 -7.35 8.28 2.18
C MET A 88 -7.77 9.03 3.45
N THR A 89 -8.78 9.90 3.34
CA THR A 89 -9.32 10.64 4.46
C THR A 89 -10.84 10.81 4.32
N PRO A 90 -11.60 10.67 5.44
CA PRO A 90 -13.01 11.02 5.42
C PRO A 90 -13.23 12.48 5.04
N GLY A 91 -14.19 12.74 4.16
CA GLY A 91 -14.51 14.10 3.73
C GLY A 91 -13.40 14.83 2.95
N GLY A 92 -12.50 14.06 2.35
CA GLY A 92 -11.40 14.60 1.57
C GLY A 92 -11.85 15.40 0.34
N SER A 93 -10.93 16.20 -0.22
CA SER A 93 -11.16 16.95 -1.44
C SER A 93 -11.45 16.02 -2.62
N LYS A 94 -12.36 16.46 -3.52
CA LYS A 94 -12.65 15.72 -4.77
C LYS A 94 -11.59 15.93 -5.84
N GLU A 95 -10.78 16.96 -5.68
CA GLU A 95 -9.70 17.32 -6.61
C GLU A 95 -8.40 17.54 -5.84
N PRO A 96 -7.24 17.32 -6.47
CA PRO A 96 -5.96 17.65 -5.86
C PRO A 96 -5.86 19.15 -5.59
N VAL A 97 -5.13 19.49 -4.54
CA VAL A 97 -4.92 20.89 -4.11
C VAL A 97 -3.43 21.17 -3.89
N GLY A 98 -3.05 22.43 -3.78
CA GLY A 98 -1.69 22.86 -3.45
C GLY A 98 -0.63 22.41 -4.46
N GLU A 99 0.55 22.04 -3.98
CA GLU A 99 1.68 21.64 -4.82
C GLU A 99 1.39 20.38 -5.65
N VAL A 100 0.59 19.43 -5.14
CA VAL A 100 0.20 18.23 -5.90
C VAL A 100 -0.61 18.64 -7.13
N ALA A 101 -1.59 19.52 -6.98
CA ALA A 101 -2.39 20.03 -8.09
C ALA A 101 -1.52 20.74 -9.14
N LYS A 102 -0.57 21.55 -8.68
CA LYS A 102 0.38 22.25 -9.56
C LYS A 102 1.22 21.25 -10.38
N LYS A 103 1.81 20.25 -9.72
CA LYS A 103 2.62 19.23 -10.39
C LYS A 103 1.83 18.38 -11.38
N ILE A 104 0.59 18.06 -11.05
CA ILE A 104 -0.33 17.36 -11.96
C ILE A 104 -0.58 18.20 -13.21
N ASN A 105 -0.90 19.50 -13.05
CA ASN A 105 -1.14 20.39 -14.17
C ASN A 105 0.11 20.61 -15.03
N GLU A 106 1.27 20.75 -14.41
CA GLU A 106 2.55 20.86 -15.12
C GLU A 106 2.87 19.64 -15.99
N LYS A 107 2.59 18.44 -15.47
CA LYS A 107 2.92 17.19 -16.15
C LYS A 107 1.86 16.70 -17.13
N PHE A 108 0.60 16.80 -16.77
CA PHE A 108 -0.53 16.22 -17.50
C PHE A 108 -1.43 17.26 -18.19
N GLY A 109 -1.23 18.55 -17.93
CA GLY A 109 -2.04 19.63 -18.43
C GLY A 109 -3.27 19.94 -17.55
N ASN A 110 -3.96 18.91 -17.05
CA ASN A 110 -5.11 19.03 -16.16
C ASN A 110 -5.34 17.73 -15.37
N PHE A 111 -6.23 17.78 -14.40
CA PHE A 111 -6.54 16.63 -13.54
C PHE A 111 -7.27 15.49 -14.29
N GLU A 112 -8.10 15.81 -15.27
CA GLU A 112 -8.80 14.77 -16.07
C GLU A 112 -7.80 13.94 -16.87
N ASN A 113 -6.82 14.54 -17.51
CA ASN A 113 -5.74 13.83 -18.20
C ASN A 113 -4.93 12.94 -17.25
N PHE A 114 -4.65 13.44 -16.04
CA PHE A 114 -3.99 12.65 -15.00
C PHE A 114 -4.82 11.42 -14.65
N LYS A 115 -6.12 11.57 -14.40
CA LYS A 115 -7.02 10.45 -14.08
C LYS A 115 -7.04 9.40 -15.19
N GLU A 116 -7.11 9.84 -16.44
CA GLU A 116 -7.11 8.95 -17.60
C GLU A 116 -5.82 8.13 -17.67
N GLU A 117 -4.66 8.78 -17.56
CA GLU A 117 -3.36 8.10 -17.56
C GLU A 117 -3.20 7.15 -16.35
N PHE A 118 -3.61 7.59 -15.16
CA PHE A 118 -3.57 6.79 -13.95
C PHE A 118 -4.42 5.52 -14.09
N ASN A 119 -5.67 5.68 -14.54
CA ASN A 119 -6.58 4.56 -14.72
C ASN A 119 -6.08 3.58 -15.77
N LYS A 120 -5.53 4.08 -16.87
CA LYS A 120 -4.94 3.25 -17.93
C LYS A 120 -3.75 2.43 -17.43
N LYS A 121 -2.86 3.06 -16.65
CA LYS A 121 -1.71 2.37 -16.05
C LYS A 121 -2.15 1.32 -15.02
N GLY A 122 -3.09 1.66 -14.15
CA GLY A 122 -3.63 0.74 -13.16
C GLY A 122 -4.31 -0.46 -13.81
N ALA A 123 -5.22 -0.23 -14.75
CA ALA A 123 -5.93 -1.31 -15.46
C ALA A 123 -4.99 -2.22 -16.27
N GLY A 124 -3.90 -1.66 -16.79
CA GLY A 124 -2.90 -2.42 -17.56
C GLY A 124 -1.87 -3.16 -16.71
N GLN A 125 -1.80 -2.92 -15.41
CA GLN A 125 -0.83 -3.57 -14.53
C GLN A 125 -1.33 -4.93 -14.07
N PHE A 126 -0.64 -5.99 -14.46
CA PHE A 126 -0.92 -7.34 -13.96
C PHE A 126 -0.66 -7.43 -12.45
N GLY A 127 -1.55 -8.10 -11.71
CA GLY A 127 -1.42 -8.28 -10.27
C GLY A 127 -2.11 -7.18 -9.44
N SER A 128 -3.26 -6.72 -9.85
CA SER A 128 -4.09 -5.73 -9.12
C SER A 128 -3.50 -4.32 -9.11
N GLY A 129 -3.00 -3.90 -10.24
CA GLY A 129 -2.50 -2.53 -10.45
C GLY A 129 -3.54 -1.43 -10.33
#